data_310b5b7a5413ed5c767d07c6baf3f898
#
_entry.id   310b5b7a5413ed5c767d07c6baf3f898
#
_cell.length_a   1.000
_cell.length_b   1.000
_cell.length_c   1.000
_cell.angle_alpha   90.00
_cell.angle_beta   90.00
_cell.angle_gamma   90.00
#
_symmetry.space_group_name_H-M   'P 1'
#
loop_
_entity.id
_entity.type
_entity.pdbx_description
1 polymer ?
#
loop_
_entity_poly.entity_id
_entity_poly.type
_entity_poly.pdbx_seq_one_letter_code
_entity_poly.pdbx_strand_id
1 'polypeptide(L)'
;MELEPADKSRRWFHRESISLAEIAVQTFSVVLGVLLALAIGEWSRDREEHKQVEAALHALRAEMEASRTEIAQSLKKIAETDTEMAEKAKVDAAPTPRLCSETPGWHGIAYPLLLDSAYQTAIATQTLAHMDFGQAQQVARVYARQRDFQKYVDHLIEFLLQPGRLMPVDSCRYVLSGEEKNNLERLDAAYAEFLEQNKTVR
;
A
#
# COMPACT_ATOMS: atom_id res chain seq x y z
N MET A 1 -10.39 -91.00 43.59
CA MET A 1 -10.98 -89.85 42.77
C MET A 1 -10.46 -88.64 43.39
N GLU A 2 -9.24 -88.25 42.99
CA GLU A 2 -8.44 -87.14 43.56
C GLU A 2 -8.66 -85.91 42.63
N LEU A 3 -9.08 -84.82 43.23
CA LEU A 3 -9.20 -83.56 42.57
C LEU A 3 -7.96 -82.76 42.82
N GLU A 4 -7.23 -82.54 41.77
CA GLU A 4 -6.06 -81.71 41.69
C GLU A 4 -6.40 -80.21 41.83
N PRO A 5 -5.79 -79.45 42.71
CA PRO A 5 -6.04 -77.99 42.79
C PRO A 5 -5.26 -77.24 41.71
N ALA A 6 -5.95 -76.51 40.91
CA ALA A 6 -5.42 -75.63 39.90
C ALA A 6 -4.63 -74.48 40.53
N ASP A 7 -3.32 -74.49 40.34
CA ASP A 7 -2.45 -73.32 40.57
C ASP A 7 -2.58 -72.35 39.40
N LYS A 8 -3.44 -71.35 39.58
CA LYS A 8 -3.60 -70.21 38.67
C LYS A 8 -3.28 -68.91 39.40
N SER A 9 -2.38 -68.19 38.80
CA SER A 9 -2.19 -66.76 39.01
C SER A 9 -1.11 -66.30 39.99
N ARG A 10 0.11 -66.43 39.54
CA ARG A 10 1.17 -65.50 39.99
C ARG A 10 2.12 -65.17 38.85
N ARG A 11 1.61 -64.54 37.82
CA ARG A 11 2.41 -63.80 36.83
C ARG A 11 1.62 -62.59 36.45
N TRP A 12 2.00 -61.50 36.97
CA TRP A 12 1.70 -60.16 36.39
C TRP A 12 1.94 -59.11 37.44
N PHE A 13 3.15 -58.81 37.80
CA PHE A 13 3.60 -57.51 38.27
C PHE A 13 5.11 -57.56 38.40
N HIS A 14 5.81 -57.69 37.26
CA HIS A 14 7.15 -57.13 37.20
C HIS A 14 6.98 -55.62 37.28
N ARG A 15 7.02 -55.06 38.46
CA ARG A 15 7.28 -53.66 38.70
C ARG A 15 8.73 -53.43 38.27
N GLU A 16 8.94 -53.15 36.96
CA GLU A 16 10.17 -52.53 36.53
C GLU A 16 10.29 -51.25 37.33
N SER A 17 11.27 -51.17 38.18
CA SER A 17 11.59 -49.92 38.89
C SER A 17 12.16 -48.97 37.86
N ILE A 18 11.23 -48.18 37.23
CA ILE A 18 11.60 -47.11 36.31
C ILE A 18 12.53 -46.18 37.10
N SER A 19 13.79 -46.07 36.67
CA SER A 19 14.78 -45.24 37.38
C SER A 19 14.39 -43.76 37.17
N LEU A 20 14.53 -42.96 38.21
CA LEU A 20 14.30 -41.49 38.10
C LEU A 20 15.12 -40.87 36.98
N ALA A 21 16.29 -41.43 36.65
CA ALA A 21 17.12 -41.01 35.54
C ALA A 21 16.46 -41.25 34.18
N GLU A 22 15.78 -42.40 34.03
CA GLU A 22 15.07 -42.77 32.80
C GLU A 22 13.87 -41.86 32.54
N ILE A 23 13.10 -41.55 33.59
CA ILE A 23 12.01 -40.54 33.49
C ILE A 23 12.58 -39.17 33.15
N ALA A 24 13.67 -38.75 33.75
CA ALA A 24 14.30 -37.47 33.47
C ALA A 24 14.81 -37.34 32.04
N VAL A 25 15.45 -38.38 31.50
CA VAL A 25 15.93 -38.42 30.10
C VAL A 25 14.73 -38.39 29.12
N GLN A 26 13.70 -39.18 29.41
CA GLN A 26 12.51 -39.22 28.56
C GLN A 26 11.77 -37.87 28.56
N THR A 27 11.58 -37.25 29.73
CA THR A 27 10.97 -35.92 29.85
C THR A 27 11.79 -34.85 29.12
N PHE A 28 13.12 -34.86 29.31
CA PHE A 28 14.03 -33.94 28.64
C PHE A 28 13.98 -34.09 27.11
N SER A 29 13.94 -35.33 26.60
CA SER A 29 13.82 -35.59 25.15
C SER A 29 12.54 -35.04 24.56
N VAL A 30 11.40 -35.20 25.25
CA VAL A 30 10.10 -34.65 24.81
C VAL A 30 10.14 -33.13 24.83
N VAL A 31 10.62 -32.50 25.90
CA VAL A 31 10.72 -31.05 26.01
C VAL A 31 11.63 -30.49 24.92
N LEU A 32 12.79 -31.10 24.68
CA LEU A 32 13.70 -30.69 23.61
C LEU A 32 13.05 -30.81 22.23
N GLY A 33 12.33 -31.90 21.97
CA GLY A 33 11.59 -32.10 20.72
C GLY A 33 10.55 -31.02 20.49
N VAL A 34 9.76 -30.63 21.49
CA VAL A 34 8.77 -29.55 21.41
C VAL A 34 9.45 -28.19 21.17
N LEU A 35 10.52 -27.89 21.88
CA LEU A 35 11.26 -26.63 21.70
C LEU A 35 11.84 -26.50 20.29
N LEU A 36 12.43 -27.59 19.77
CA LEU A 36 12.93 -27.61 18.38
C LEU A 36 11.81 -27.43 17.36
N ALA A 37 10.67 -28.10 17.56
CA ALA A 37 9.52 -27.95 16.68
C ALA A 37 8.99 -26.50 16.67
N LEU A 38 8.90 -25.84 17.83
CA LEU A 38 8.50 -24.45 17.95
C LEU A 38 9.52 -23.51 17.29
N ALA A 39 10.81 -23.72 17.50
CA ALA A 39 11.87 -22.92 16.89
C ALA A 39 11.87 -23.01 15.35
N ILE A 40 11.67 -24.22 14.81
CA ILE A 40 11.54 -24.40 13.34
C ILE A 40 10.28 -23.73 12.82
N GLY A 41 9.17 -23.84 13.54
CA GLY A 41 7.91 -23.18 13.18
C GLY A 41 8.03 -21.66 13.14
N GLU A 42 8.66 -21.07 14.15
CA GLU A 42 8.91 -19.61 14.21
C GLU A 42 9.82 -19.15 13.07
N TRP A 43 10.95 -19.83 12.88
CA TRP A 43 11.87 -19.50 11.78
C TRP A 43 11.21 -19.59 10.38
N SER A 44 10.36 -20.62 10.18
CA SER A 44 9.62 -20.75 8.90
C SER A 44 8.63 -19.61 8.69
N ARG A 45 7.96 -19.17 9.77
CA ARG A 45 7.02 -18.04 9.74
C ARG A 45 7.73 -16.74 9.42
N ASP A 46 8.80 -16.42 10.14
CA ASP A 46 9.59 -15.21 9.90
C ASP A 46 10.06 -15.11 8.45
N ARG A 47 10.53 -16.24 7.91
CA ARG A 47 10.97 -16.28 6.51
C ARG A 47 9.84 -16.02 5.52
N GLU A 48 8.63 -16.51 5.79
CA GLU A 48 7.47 -16.26 4.94
C GLU A 48 6.99 -14.82 5.04
N GLU A 49 6.96 -14.25 6.24
CA GLU A 49 6.64 -12.84 6.48
C GLU A 49 7.60 -11.91 5.74
N HIS A 50 8.90 -12.17 5.77
CA HIS A 50 9.90 -11.41 5.01
C HIS A 50 9.65 -11.44 3.50
N LYS A 51 9.33 -12.61 2.94
CA LYS A 51 9.01 -12.71 1.51
C LYS A 51 7.75 -11.94 1.14
N GLN A 52 6.73 -11.96 2.00
CA GLN A 52 5.50 -11.20 1.78
C GLN A 52 5.76 -9.70 1.81
N VAL A 53 6.60 -9.21 2.73
CA VAL A 53 7.04 -7.82 2.79
C VAL A 53 7.80 -7.41 1.53
N GLU A 54 8.75 -8.22 1.07
CA GLU A 54 9.49 -7.95 -0.17
C GLU A 54 8.57 -7.89 -1.39
N ALA A 55 7.65 -8.84 -1.51
CA ALA A 55 6.67 -8.85 -2.59
C ALA A 55 5.75 -7.63 -2.55
N ALA A 56 5.27 -7.24 -1.37
CA ALA A 56 4.45 -6.05 -1.19
C ALA A 56 5.22 -4.76 -1.54
N LEU A 57 6.47 -4.62 -1.08
CA LEU A 57 7.30 -3.47 -1.44
C LEU A 57 7.56 -3.39 -2.94
N HIS A 58 7.78 -4.52 -3.60
CA HIS A 58 7.93 -4.55 -5.05
C HIS A 58 6.65 -4.10 -5.76
N ALA A 59 5.48 -4.58 -5.33
CA ALA A 59 4.20 -4.19 -5.90
C ALA A 59 3.89 -2.70 -5.66
N LEU A 60 4.12 -2.18 -4.45
CA LEU A 60 3.97 -0.77 -4.11
C LEU A 60 4.86 0.13 -4.97
N ARG A 61 6.11 -0.26 -5.19
CA ARG A 61 7.04 0.50 -6.04
C ARG A 61 6.58 0.53 -7.48
N ALA A 62 6.18 -0.62 -8.04
CA ALA A 62 5.67 -0.69 -9.41
C ALA A 62 4.42 0.17 -9.61
N GLU A 63 3.50 0.18 -8.63
CA GLU A 63 2.30 1.01 -8.64
C GLU A 63 2.64 2.51 -8.57
N MET A 64 3.60 2.90 -7.72
CA MET A 64 4.05 4.29 -7.64
C MET A 64 4.79 4.75 -8.90
N GLU A 65 5.60 3.90 -9.53
CA GLU A 65 6.26 4.20 -10.81
C GLU A 65 5.23 4.39 -11.94
N ALA A 66 4.21 3.54 -12.00
CA ALA A 66 3.09 3.71 -12.94
C ALA A 66 2.33 5.03 -12.68
N SER A 67 2.02 5.33 -11.41
CA SER A 67 1.37 6.57 -11.02
C SER A 67 2.18 7.81 -11.41
N ARG A 68 3.49 7.79 -11.28
CA ARG A 68 4.38 8.88 -11.73
C ARG A 68 4.31 9.10 -13.24
N THR A 69 4.19 8.03 -14.01
CA THR A 69 4.02 8.13 -15.46
C THR A 69 2.72 8.82 -15.81
N GLU A 70 1.62 8.48 -15.14
CA GLU A 70 0.31 9.12 -15.31
C GLU A 70 0.36 10.60 -14.90
N ILE A 71 1.01 10.93 -13.79
CA ILE A 71 1.21 12.32 -13.34
C ILE A 71 1.99 13.12 -14.39
N ALA A 72 3.06 12.58 -14.94
CA ALA A 72 3.85 13.27 -15.97
C ALA A 72 3.02 13.57 -17.23
N GLN A 73 2.17 12.63 -17.64
CA GLN A 73 1.24 12.84 -18.77
C GLN A 73 0.19 13.92 -18.46
N SER A 74 -0.35 13.91 -17.25
CA SER A 74 -1.32 14.91 -16.81
C SER A 74 -0.70 16.31 -16.74
N LEU A 75 0.51 16.43 -16.18
CA LEU A 75 1.25 17.71 -16.15
C LEU A 75 1.53 18.26 -17.55
N LYS A 76 1.85 17.38 -18.51
CA LYS A 76 2.02 17.78 -19.90
C LYS A 76 0.72 18.34 -20.50
N LYS A 77 -0.40 17.65 -20.31
CA LYS A 77 -1.73 18.10 -20.79
C LYS A 77 -2.14 19.43 -20.15
N ILE A 78 -1.87 19.62 -18.85
CA ILE A 78 -2.13 20.90 -18.16
C ILE A 78 -1.33 22.03 -18.81
N ALA A 79 -0.05 21.81 -19.09
CA ALA A 79 0.81 22.82 -19.72
C ALA A 79 0.36 23.16 -21.15
N GLU A 80 -0.06 22.16 -21.92
CA GLU A 80 -0.60 22.34 -23.28
C GLU A 80 -1.91 23.16 -23.22
N THR A 81 -2.84 22.80 -22.35
CA THR A 81 -4.11 23.50 -22.14
C THR A 81 -3.89 24.95 -21.69
N ASP A 82 -3.00 25.17 -20.70
CA ASP A 82 -2.69 26.52 -20.23
C ASP A 82 -2.11 27.41 -21.32
N THR A 83 -1.20 26.87 -22.15
CA THR A 83 -0.62 27.59 -23.29
C THR A 83 -1.69 27.97 -24.30
N GLU A 84 -2.56 27.04 -24.67
CA GLU A 84 -3.62 27.29 -25.64
C GLU A 84 -4.67 28.30 -25.13
N MET A 85 -5.04 28.19 -23.87
CA MET A 85 -5.94 29.18 -23.23
C MET A 85 -5.31 30.59 -23.22
N ALA A 86 -4.01 30.68 -22.93
CA ALA A 86 -3.29 31.95 -22.94
C ALA A 86 -3.24 32.60 -24.33
N GLU A 87 -3.04 31.78 -25.37
CA GLU A 87 -3.02 32.28 -26.75
C GLU A 87 -4.38 32.76 -27.19
N LYS A 88 -5.43 31.97 -26.93
CA LYS A 88 -6.80 32.33 -27.29
C LYS A 88 -7.34 33.52 -26.52
N ALA A 89 -6.94 33.70 -25.25
CA ALA A 89 -7.28 34.86 -24.45
C ALA A 89 -6.75 36.18 -25.02
N LYS A 90 -5.62 36.16 -25.75
CA LYS A 90 -5.07 37.37 -26.41
C LYS A 90 -5.93 37.88 -27.56
N VAL A 91 -6.74 37.02 -28.16
CA VAL A 91 -7.59 37.32 -29.33
C VAL A 91 -9.03 37.61 -28.89
N ASP A 92 -9.40 37.24 -27.67
CA ASP A 92 -10.74 37.47 -27.10
C ASP A 92 -10.90 38.96 -26.73
N ALA A 93 -11.55 39.72 -27.61
CA ALA A 93 -11.69 41.18 -27.50
C ALA A 93 -12.57 41.66 -26.31
N ALA A 94 -13.29 40.76 -25.65
CA ALA A 94 -14.10 41.06 -24.48
C ALA A 94 -14.10 39.87 -23.51
N PRO A 95 -13.23 39.85 -22.48
CA PRO A 95 -13.18 38.79 -21.50
C PRO A 95 -14.41 38.84 -20.57
N THR A 96 -15.55 38.38 -21.06
CA THR A 96 -16.72 38.18 -20.21
C THR A 96 -16.57 36.90 -19.37
N PRO A 97 -16.94 36.94 -18.09
CA PRO A 97 -16.97 35.74 -17.28
C PRO A 97 -17.85 34.67 -17.93
N ARG A 98 -17.34 33.43 -18.02
CA ARG A 98 -18.03 32.28 -18.63
C ARG A 98 -17.75 31.01 -17.81
N LEU A 99 -18.42 29.93 -18.12
CA LEU A 99 -18.03 28.62 -17.54
C LEU A 99 -16.63 28.26 -18.01
N CYS A 100 -15.83 27.67 -17.15
CA CYS A 100 -14.48 27.23 -17.54
C CYS A 100 -14.52 26.25 -18.73
N SER A 101 -15.53 25.38 -18.80
CA SER A 101 -15.76 24.46 -19.91
C SER A 101 -16.05 25.16 -21.26
N GLU A 102 -16.48 26.43 -21.23
CA GLU A 102 -16.78 27.24 -22.43
C GLU A 102 -15.60 28.17 -22.80
N THR A 103 -14.52 28.15 -21.99
CA THR A 103 -13.34 28.98 -22.25
C THR A 103 -12.56 28.42 -23.44
N PRO A 104 -12.25 29.28 -24.46
CA PRO A 104 -11.48 28.84 -25.61
C PRO A 104 -10.13 28.27 -25.19
N GLY A 105 -9.79 27.05 -25.67
CA GLY A 105 -8.58 26.34 -25.29
C GLY A 105 -8.72 25.45 -24.06
N TRP A 106 -9.90 25.40 -23.46
CA TRP A 106 -10.17 24.45 -22.37
C TRP A 106 -10.37 23.02 -22.92
N HIS A 107 -9.60 22.05 -22.40
CA HIS A 107 -9.68 20.64 -22.80
C HIS A 107 -10.12 19.71 -21.65
N GLY A 108 -10.71 20.28 -20.62
CA GLY A 108 -11.11 19.52 -19.42
C GLY A 108 -10.02 19.50 -18.35
N ILE A 109 -10.30 18.74 -17.30
CA ILE A 109 -9.39 18.50 -16.18
C ILE A 109 -8.53 17.29 -16.54
N ALA A 110 -7.21 17.42 -16.49
CA ALA A 110 -6.27 16.36 -16.85
C ALA A 110 -5.72 15.67 -15.58
N TYR A 111 -6.57 14.97 -14.85
CA TYR A 111 -6.13 14.22 -13.67
C TYR A 111 -5.62 12.82 -14.01
N PRO A 112 -4.58 12.33 -13.32
CA PRO A 112 -4.03 11.00 -13.53
C PRO A 112 -4.90 9.91 -12.90
N LEU A 113 -4.91 8.71 -13.51
CA LEU A 113 -5.47 7.53 -12.89
C LEU A 113 -4.47 6.97 -11.87
N LEU A 114 -4.70 7.23 -10.60
CA LEU A 114 -3.85 6.78 -9.51
C LEU A 114 -4.42 5.51 -8.89
N LEU A 115 -3.64 4.43 -8.93
CA LEU A 115 -4.01 3.15 -8.34
C LEU A 115 -3.53 3.07 -6.89
N ASP A 116 -4.26 2.30 -6.07
CA ASP A 116 -3.90 2.00 -4.68
C ASP A 116 -4.08 0.51 -4.33
N SER A 117 -4.16 -0.34 -5.35
CA SER A 117 -4.44 -1.76 -5.21
C SER A 117 -3.36 -2.50 -4.43
N ALA A 118 -2.08 -2.17 -4.65
CA ALA A 118 -0.97 -2.75 -3.90
C ALA A 118 -1.03 -2.35 -2.41
N TYR A 119 -1.37 -1.09 -2.13
CA TYR A 119 -1.54 -0.60 -0.76
C TYR A 119 -2.72 -1.26 -0.05
N GLN A 120 -3.87 -1.36 -0.71
CA GLN A 120 -5.05 -2.03 -0.15
C GLN A 120 -4.77 -3.52 0.11
N THR A 121 -4.04 -4.17 -0.79
CA THR A 121 -3.60 -5.56 -0.61
C THR A 121 -2.69 -5.69 0.60
N ALA A 122 -1.70 -4.81 0.75
CA ALA A 122 -0.77 -4.83 1.88
C ALA A 122 -1.49 -4.61 3.24
N ILE A 123 -2.56 -3.79 3.26
CA ILE A 123 -3.43 -3.64 4.44
C ILE A 123 -4.22 -4.93 4.68
N ALA A 124 -4.89 -5.46 3.66
CA ALA A 124 -5.77 -6.63 3.80
C ALA A 124 -5.01 -7.89 4.25
N THR A 125 -3.77 -8.05 3.81
CA THR A 125 -2.88 -9.15 4.19
C THR A 125 -2.08 -8.87 5.47
N GLN A 126 -2.27 -7.73 6.11
CA GLN A 126 -1.53 -7.26 7.29
C GLN A 126 -0.01 -7.15 7.05
N THR A 127 0.45 -7.17 5.81
CA THR A 127 1.88 -7.13 5.46
C THR A 127 2.54 -5.82 5.93
N LEU A 128 1.80 -4.71 5.99
CA LEU A 128 2.31 -3.44 6.53
C LEU A 128 2.75 -3.54 8.00
N ALA A 129 2.13 -4.44 8.79
CA ALA A 129 2.48 -4.64 10.20
C ALA A 129 3.83 -5.37 10.38
N HIS A 130 4.28 -6.10 9.37
CA HIS A 130 5.55 -6.83 9.34
C HIS A 130 6.69 -6.04 8.66
N MET A 131 6.38 -4.87 8.08
CA MET A 131 7.40 -3.96 7.54
C MET A 131 8.15 -3.25 8.68
N ASP A 132 9.36 -2.77 8.37
CA ASP A 132 10.00 -1.78 9.24
C ASP A 132 9.06 -0.58 9.47
N PHE A 133 9.03 -0.08 10.71
CA PHE A 133 8.12 1.00 11.09
C PHE A 133 8.31 2.26 10.21
N GLY A 134 9.55 2.60 9.87
CA GLY A 134 9.86 3.73 9.02
C GLY A 134 9.32 3.53 7.60
N GLN A 135 9.48 2.34 7.03
CA GLN A 135 8.95 1.99 5.71
C GLN A 135 7.41 2.02 5.70
N ALA A 136 6.77 1.37 6.68
CA ALA A 136 5.31 1.37 6.80
C ALA A 136 4.75 2.80 6.92
N GLN A 137 5.41 3.67 7.70
CA GLN A 137 5.02 5.07 7.84
C GLN A 137 5.19 5.85 6.53
N GLN A 138 6.27 5.61 5.77
CA GLN A 138 6.48 6.25 4.47
C GLN A 138 5.39 5.84 3.47
N VAL A 139 5.10 4.54 3.36
CA VAL A 139 4.01 4.02 2.53
C VAL A 139 2.69 4.70 2.89
N ALA A 140 2.32 4.68 4.18
CA ALA A 140 1.08 5.29 4.65
C ALA A 140 0.99 6.79 4.32
N ARG A 141 2.09 7.53 4.44
CA ARG A 141 2.18 8.97 4.14
C ARG A 141 1.99 9.26 2.65
N VAL A 142 2.60 8.46 1.78
CA VAL A 142 2.45 8.61 0.33
C VAL A 142 1.01 8.39 -0.09
N TYR A 143 0.38 7.32 0.35
CA TYR A 143 -1.03 7.04 0.00
C TYR A 143 -2.02 7.97 0.70
N ALA A 144 -1.68 8.56 1.85
CA ALA A 144 -2.46 9.64 2.42
C ALA A 144 -2.47 10.86 1.50
N ARG A 145 -1.31 11.28 0.97
CA ARG A 145 -1.21 12.38 0.00
C ARG A 145 -1.96 12.10 -1.29
N GLN A 146 -1.90 10.85 -1.78
CA GLN A 146 -2.67 10.43 -2.94
C GLN A 146 -4.18 10.59 -2.70
N ARG A 147 -4.69 10.14 -1.56
CA ARG A 147 -6.11 10.31 -1.19
C ARG A 147 -6.50 11.78 -1.04
N ASP A 148 -5.62 12.60 -0.49
CA ASP A 148 -5.89 14.03 -0.36
C ASP A 148 -5.94 14.71 -1.73
N PHE A 149 -5.08 14.31 -2.66
CA PHE A 149 -5.15 14.76 -4.05
C PHE A 149 -6.46 14.32 -4.73
N GLN A 150 -6.90 13.06 -4.56
CA GLN A 150 -8.17 12.58 -5.10
C GLN A 150 -9.36 13.40 -4.58
N LYS A 151 -9.40 13.68 -3.28
CA LYS A 151 -10.44 14.56 -2.69
C LYS A 151 -10.39 15.98 -3.26
N TYR A 152 -9.18 16.51 -3.46
CA TYR A 152 -9.03 17.82 -4.11
C TYR A 152 -9.63 17.82 -5.52
N VAL A 153 -9.34 16.78 -6.32
CA VAL A 153 -9.93 16.65 -7.68
C VAL A 153 -11.45 16.55 -7.63
N ASP A 154 -12.02 15.76 -6.71
CA ASP A 154 -13.47 15.64 -6.54
C ASP A 154 -14.10 17.00 -6.23
N HIS A 155 -13.51 17.76 -5.30
CA HIS A 155 -13.98 19.13 -4.99
C HIS A 155 -13.78 20.09 -6.15
N LEU A 156 -12.69 19.96 -6.91
CA LEU A 156 -12.45 20.78 -8.10
C LEU A 156 -13.51 20.52 -9.18
N ILE A 157 -13.84 19.26 -9.44
CA ILE A 157 -14.87 18.87 -10.39
C ILE A 157 -16.23 19.44 -9.95
N GLU A 158 -16.60 19.26 -8.68
CA GLU A 158 -17.84 19.80 -8.13
C GLU A 158 -17.87 21.33 -8.26
N PHE A 159 -16.77 22.00 -7.93
CA PHE A 159 -16.63 23.45 -8.04
C PHE A 159 -16.81 23.94 -9.48
N LEU A 160 -16.19 23.29 -10.47
CA LEU A 160 -16.22 23.70 -11.88
C LEU A 160 -17.55 23.37 -12.56
N LEU A 161 -18.22 22.30 -12.12
CA LEU A 161 -19.52 21.89 -12.66
C LEU A 161 -20.71 22.58 -11.99
N GLN A 162 -20.48 23.46 -11.02
CA GLN A 162 -21.55 24.17 -10.32
C GLN A 162 -22.34 25.05 -11.32
N PRO A 163 -23.68 24.85 -11.46
CA PRO A 163 -24.48 25.59 -12.41
C PRO A 163 -24.38 27.10 -12.19
N GLY A 164 -24.18 27.85 -13.28
CA GLY A 164 -24.13 29.33 -13.26
C GLY A 164 -22.85 29.94 -12.69
N ARG A 165 -21.82 29.15 -12.40
CA ARG A 165 -20.53 29.66 -11.92
C ARG A 165 -19.72 30.20 -13.11
N LEU A 166 -19.89 31.48 -13.38
CA LEU A 166 -19.10 32.19 -14.38
C LEU A 166 -17.78 32.67 -13.76
N MET A 167 -16.68 32.43 -14.44
CA MET A 167 -15.33 32.81 -13.98
C MET A 167 -14.57 33.57 -15.07
N PRO A 168 -13.71 34.52 -14.71
CA PRO A 168 -12.72 35.09 -15.63
C PRO A 168 -11.78 34.00 -16.16
N VAL A 169 -11.30 34.14 -17.38
CA VAL A 169 -10.35 33.18 -18.01
C VAL A 169 -9.12 32.95 -17.16
N ASP A 170 -8.56 34.04 -16.58
CA ASP A 170 -7.38 33.92 -15.71
C ASP A 170 -7.64 33.08 -14.44
N SER A 171 -8.85 33.11 -13.90
CA SER A 171 -9.24 32.29 -12.77
C SER A 171 -9.33 30.82 -13.15
N CYS A 172 -9.89 30.50 -14.34
CA CYS A 172 -9.91 29.13 -14.86
C CYS A 172 -8.48 28.59 -15.10
N ARG A 173 -7.60 29.43 -15.66
CA ARG A 173 -6.20 29.10 -15.88
C ARG A 173 -5.47 28.87 -14.55
N TYR A 174 -5.68 29.75 -13.56
CA TYR A 174 -5.07 29.60 -12.23
C TYR A 174 -5.45 28.28 -11.54
N VAL A 175 -6.69 27.87 -11.64
CA VAL A 175 -7.15 26.60 -11.07
C VAL A 175 -6.41 25.42 -11.69
N LEU A 176 -6.22 25.40 -13.00
CA LEU A 176 -5.51 24.32 -13.70
C LEU A 176 -4.00 24.39 -13.52
N SER A 177 -3.38 25.49 -13.96
CA SER A 177 -1.93 25.61 -14.03
C SER A 177 -1.29 25.99 -12.69
N GLY A 178 -2.05 26.57 -11.76
CA GLY A 178 -1.58 26.94 -10.43
C GLY A 178 -1.78 25.81 -9.41
N GLU A 179 -3.02 25.56 -9.04
CA GLU A 179 -3.32 24.66 -7.92
C GLU A 179 -3.22 23.17 -8.28
N GLU A 180 -3.82 22.76 -9.40
CA GLU A 180 -3.79 21.35 -9.82
C GLU A 180 -2.36 20.89 -10.11
N LYS A 181 -1.62 21.68 -10.88
CA LYS A 181 -0.20 21.43 -11.17
C LYS A 181 0.62 21.29 -9.90
N ASN A 182 0.50 22.24 -8.97
CA ASN A 182 1.27 22.21 -7.72
C ASN A 182 0.96 20.97 -6.87
N ASN A 183 -0.30 20.53 -6.82
CA ASN A 183 -0.69 19.32 -6.08
C ASN A 183 -0.13 18.06 -6.74
N LEU A 184 -0.11 17.97 -8.08
CA LEU A 184 0.50 16.89 -8.83
C LEU A 184 2.02 16.83 -8.63
N GLU A 185 2.71 17.96 -8.70
CA GLU A 185 4.15 18.03 -8.49
C GLU A 185 4.54 17.60 -7.06
N ARG A 186 3.75 17.99 -6.05
CA ARG A 186 3.97 17.54 -4.67
C ARG A 186 3.74 16.05 -4.48
N LEU A 187 2.78 15.47 -5.19
CA LEU A 187 2.51 14.04 -5.15
C LEU A 187 3.63 13.27 -5.85
N ASP A 188 4.07 13.72 -7.04
CA ASP A 188 5.21 13.12 -7.75
C ASP A 188 6.49 13.14 -6.91
N ALA A 189 6.77 14.26 -6.25
CA ALA A 189 7.91 14.38 -5.34
C ALA A 189 7.85 13.38 -4.19
N ALA A 190 6.65 13.12 -3.63
CA ALA A 190 6.48 12.13 -2.57
C ALA A 190 6.73 10.69 -3.06
N TYR A 191 6.27 10.35 -4.26
CA TYR A 191 6.58 9.05 -4.88
C TYR A 191 8.07 8.91 -5.17
N ALA A 192 8.70 9.96 -5.74
CA ALA A 192 10.12 9.96 -6.03
C ALA A 192 10.97 9.76 -4.78
N GLU A 193 10.64 10.44 -3.68
CA GLU A 193 11.31 10.29 -2.38
C GLU A 193 11.22 8.87 -1.86
N PHE A 194 10.01 8.27 -1.89
CA PHE A 194 9.82 6.88 -1.46
C PHE A 194 10.64 5.90 -2.31
N LEU A 195 10.59 6.04 -3.63
CA LEU A 195 11.31 5.18 -4.57
C LEU A 195 12.83 5.28 -4.39
N GLU A 196 13.34 6.47 -4.12
CA GLU A 196 14.78 6.70 -3.87
C GLU A 196 15.24 6.05 -2.58
N GLN A 197 14.50 6.25 -1.47
CA GLN A 197 14.84 5.73 -0.15
C GLN A 197 14.74 4.20 -0.07
N ASN A 198 13.91 3.59 -0.92
CA ASN A 198 13.69 2.14 -0.94
C ASN A 198 14.32 1.42 -2.14
N LYS A 199 15.30 2.02 -2.83
CA LYS A 199 16.01 1.41 -3.97
C LYS A 199 16.76 0.12 -3.63
N THR A 200 17.18 -0.05 -2.39
CA THR A 200 18.15 -1.07 -1.96
C THR A 200 17.53 -2.27 -1.27
N VAL A 201 16.24 -2.49 -1.38
CA VAL A 201 15.64 -3.76 -0.94
C VAL A 201 15.96 -4.81 -2.01
N ARG A 202 17.12 -5.45 -1.87
CA ARG A 202 17.59 -6.61 -2.64
C ARG A 202 17.40 -7.87 -1.81
#